data_6f395ff47cfb1420b1d34eea734c5b2e
#
_entry.id   6f395ff47cfb1420b1d34eea734c5b2e
#
_cell.length_a   1.000
_cell.length_b   1.000
_cell.length_c   1.000
_cell.angle_alpha   90.00
_cell.angle_beta   90.00
_cell.angle_gamma   90.00
#
_symmetry.space_group_name_H-M   'P 1'
#
loop_
_entity.id
_entity.type
_entity.pdbx_description
1 polymer ?
#
loop_
_entity_poly.entity_id
_entity_poly.type
_entity_poly.pdbx_seq_one_letter_code
_entity_poly.pdbx_strand_id
1 'polypeptide(L)'
;TTFFNLLTGVYVPTEGTIELEIDNKKVLLNGKAPYKITDLGLARTFQNIRLFKELTVIDNVLIAMHSTMGESTFHSLLRTPTYYRKEAEMREKALELLAIFELEKKYDVLAKNLPYGEQRRLEIVRALATNPKILFLDEPAAGMNPQETAELTALIRKIQKDFKITVVLIEHDMSLVMNVCERIYVLEYGRLLAKGTPEEIQKNPAVIKAYLGGD
;
A
#
# COMPACT_ATOMS: atom_id res chain seq x y z
N THR A 1 4.65 -12.80 -0.64
CA THR A 1 5.75 -11.84 -0.34
C THR A 1 6.85 -11.80 -1.40
N THR A 2 7.41 -12.96 -1.90
CA THR A 2 8.53 -12.96 -2.89
C THR A 2 8.16 -12.20 -4.17
N PHE A 3 6.96 -12.41 -4.72
CA PHE A 3 6.49 -11.70 -5.91
C PHE A 3 6.47 -10.18 -5.70
N PHE A 4 5.95 -9.70 -4.57
CA PHE A 4 5.99 -8.27 -4.24
C PHE A 4 7.41 -7.74 -4.07
N ASN A 5 8.32 -8.54 -3.51
CA ASN A 5 9.73 -8.15 -3.38
C ASN A 5 10.39 -7.94 -4.75
N LEU A 6 10.03 -8.74 -5.76
CA LEU A 6 10.48 -8.55 -7.13
C LEU A 6 9.90 -7.27 -7.76
N LEU A 7 8.58 -7.05 -7.63
CA LEU A 7 7.89 -5.88 -8.21
C LEU A 7 8.35 -4.55 -7.59
N THR A 8 8.77 -4.58 -6.33
CA THR A 8 9.18 -3.38 -5.58
C THR A 8 10.69 -3.22 -5.45
N GLY A 9 11.48 -4.01 -6.20
CA GLY A 9 12.94 -3.86 -6.31
C GLY A 9 13.73 -4.28 -5.07
N VAL A 10 13.09 -4.99 -4.12
CA VAL A 10 13.80 -5.59 -2.97
C VAL A 10 14.64 -6.76 -3.44
N TYR A 11 14.16 -7.52 -4.44
CA TYR A 11 14.89 -8.59 -5.10
C TYR A 11 15.04 -8.28 -6.58
N VAL A 12 16.15 -8.72 -7.16
CA VAL A 12 16.38 -8.68 -8.60
C VAL A 12 15.94 -10.03 -9.18
N PRO A 13 15.09 -10.08 -10.22
CA PRO A 13 14.74 -11.35 -10.86
C PRO A 13 15.99 -11.98 -11.51
N THR A 14 16.14 -13.29 -11.34
CA THR A 14 17.23 -14.06 -11.96
C THR A 14 17.04 -14.12 -13.46
N GLU A 15 15.78 -14.27 -13.91
CA GLU A 15 15.38 -14.33 -15.31
C GLU A 15 14.09 -13.53 -15.52
N GLY A 16 13.83 -13.13 -16.76
CA GLY A 16 12.65 -12.40 -17.16
C GLY A 16 12.72 -10.89 -16.88
N THR A 17 11.67 -10.19 -17.28
CA THR A 17 11.56 -8.73 -17.19
C THR A 17 10.30 -8.33 -16.45
N ILE A 18 10.39 -7.23 -15.70
CA ILE A 18 9.27 -6.57 -15.03
C ILE A 18 9.14 -5.20 -15.68
N GLU A 19 8.05 -5.00 -16.40
CA GLU A 19 7.73 -3.75 -17.05
C GLU A 19 6.55 -3.07 -16.37
N LEU A 20 6.68 -1.79 -16.13
CA LEU A 20 5.63 -0.93 -15.63
C LEU A 20 5.16 -0.03 -16.77
N GLU A 21 3.87 -0.04 -17.08
CA GLU A 21 3.27 0.88 -18.03
C GLU A 21 2.40 1.90 -17.28
N ILE A 22 2.83 3.16 -17.32
CA ILE A 22 2.12 4.30 -16.72
C ILE A 22 2.10 5.43 -17.74
N ASP A 23 0.92 6.02 -17.97
CA ASP A 23 0.72 7.14 -18.90
C ASP A 23 1.28 6.85 -20.30
N ASN A 24 1.06 5.63 -20.82
CA ASN A 24 1.57 5.11 -22.10
C ASN A 24 3.13 5.06 -22.19
N LYS A 25 3.82 5.11 -21.07
CA LYS A 25 5.28 4.93 -21.01
C LYS A 25 5.61 3.60 -20.36
N LYS A 26 6.42 2.81 -21.04
CA LYS A 26 6.96 1.55 -20.50
C LYS A 26 8.30 1.80 -19.82
N VAL A 27 8.40 1.35 -18.59
CA VAL A 27 9.61 1.48 -17.78
C VAL A 27 10.01 0.10 -17.26
N LEU A 28 11.24 -0.32 -17.55
CA LEU A 28 11.82 -1.54 -16.99
C LEU A 28 12.16 -1.32 -15.52
N LEU A 29 11.67 -2.20 -14.65
CA LEU A 29 11.91 -2.13 -13.21
C LEU A 29 13.12 -2.95 -12.74
N ASN A 30 13.59 -3.93 -13.55
CA ASN A 30 14.73 -4.78 -13.19
C ASN A 30 15.94 -3.96 -12.74
N GLY A 31 16.48 -4.27 -11.55
CA GLY A 31 17.66 -3.62 -11.00
C GLY A 31 17.46 -2.17 -10.52
N LYS A 32 16.23 -1.64 -10.55
CA LYS A 32 15.96 -0.34 -9.94
C LYS A 32 15.90 -0.47 -8.43
N ALA A 33 16.50 0.48 -7.73
CA ALA A 33 16.39 0.56 -6.27
C ALA A 33 14.93 0.89 -5.84
N PRO A 34 14.47 0.39 -4.66
CA PRO A 34 13.10 0.58 -4.19
C PRO A 34 12.62 2.05 -4.19
N TYR A 35 13.47 3.00 -3.80
CA TYR A 35 13.08 4.41 -3.80
C TYR A 35 12.79 4.94 -5.21
N LYS A 36 13.55 4.50 -6.24
CA LYS A 36 13.28 4.86 -7.65
C LYS A 36 11.97 4.28 -8.16
N ILE A 37 11.58 3.10 -7.65
CA ILE A 37 10.29 2.49 -7.97
C ILE A 37 9.16 3.26 -7.28
N THR A 38 9.37 3.75 -6.05
CA THR A 38 8.43 4.64 -5.38
C THR A 38 8.24 5.95 -6.14
N ASP A 39 9.32 6.55 -6.67
CA ASP A 39 9.25 7.77 -7.50
C ASP A 39 8.45 7.56 -8.82
N LEU A 40 8.34 6.32 -9.29
CA LEU A 40 7.48 5.95 -10.42
C LEU A 40 5.99 5.82 -10.04
N GLY A 41 5.65 6.00 -8.76
CA GLY A 41 4.29 5.93 -8.26
C GLY A 41 3.87 4.54 -7.75
N LEU A 42 4.81 3.70 -7.31
CA LEU A 42 4.52 2.43 -6.66
C LEU A 42 4.77 2.53 -5.16
N ALA A 43 3.74 2.38 -4.35
CA ALA A 43 3.87 2.32 -2.89
C ALA A 43 3.53 0.92 -2.38
N ARG A 44 4.11 0.55 -1.24
CA ARG A 44 3.89 -0.76 -0.61
C ARG A 44 3.78 -0.65 0.90
N THR A 45 2.84 -1.40 1.48
CA THR A 45 2.87 -1.76 2.90
C THR A 45 3.64 -3.07 3.08
N PHE A 46 3.99 -3.41 4.30
CA PHE A 46 4.71 -4.63 4.62
C PHE A 46 3.88 -5.52 5.54
N GLN A 47 4.10 -6.83 5.51
CA GLN A 47 3.45 -7.78 6.40
C GLN A 47 3.67 -7.38 7.88
N ASN A 48 4.91 -7.06 8.24
CA ASN A 48 5.23 -6.47 9.54
C ASN A 48 5.15 -4.94 9.44
N ILE A 49 4.32 -4.31 10.25
CA ILE A 49 4.10 -2.86 10.26
C ILE A 49 5.43 -2.12 10.44
N ARG A 50 5.74 -1.23 9.49
CA ARG A 50 6.97 -0.42 9.47
C ARG A 50 6.66 1.05 9.67
N LEU A 51 6.27 1.42 10.90
CA LEU A 51 6.08 2.82 11.31
C LEU A 51 7.32 3.35 12.03
N PHE A 52 7.48 4.67 11.98
CA PHE A 52 8.38 5.39 12.88
C PHE A 52 7.70 5.47 14.25
N LYS A 53 7.95 4.47 15.09
CA LYS A 53 7.21 4.22 16.33
C LYS A 53 7.31 5.34 17.35
N GLU A 54 8.45 6.04 17.38
CA GLU A 54 8.74 7.15 18.30
C GLU A 54 8.28 8.51 17.75
N LEU A 55 7.70 8.54 16.55
CA LEU A 55 7.12 9.74 15.97
C LEU A 55 5.59 9.72 16.11
N THR A 56 4.99 10.90 16.02
CA THR A 56 3.54 11.03 16.05
C THR A 56 2.89 10.48 14.79
N VAL A 57 1.58 10.29 14.86
CA VAL A 57 0.76 9.86 13.71
C VAL A 57 0.96 10.80 12.53
N ILE A 58 0.87 12.12 12.76
CA ILE A 58 1.03 13.10 11.68
C ILE A 58 2.45 13.15 11.13
N ASP A 59 3.48 13.02 11.98
CA ASP A 59 4.88 13.03 11.53
C ASP A 59 5.19 11.85 10.61
N ASN A 60 4.61 10.66 10.89
CA ASN A 60 4.71 9.51 9.99
C ASN A 60 4.19 9.80 8.58
N VAL A 61 3.12 10.59 8.47
CA VAL A 61 2.52 10.99 7.18
C VAL A 61 3.35 12.08 6.51
N LEU A 62 3.77 13.11 7.25
CA LEU A 62 4.55 14.22 6.74
C LEU A 62 5.89 13.76 6.15
N ILE A 63 6.60 12.82 6.81
CA ILE A 63 7.85 12.25 6.28
C ILE A 63 7.63 11.61 4.90
N ALA A 64 6.51 10.90 4.69
CA ALA A 64 6.22 10.31 3.40
C ALA A 64 5.90 11.36 2.33
N MET A 65 5.22 12.44 2.68
CA MET A 65 4.94 13.56 1.78
C MET A 65 6.21 14.30 1.35
N HIS A 66 7.15 14.52 2.25
CA HIS A 66 8.42 15.18 1.93
C HIS A 66 9.21 14.46 0.85
N SER A 67 9.14 13.12 0.78
CA SER A 67 9.86 12.34 -0.22
C SER A 67 9.41 12.62 -1.66
N THR A 68 8.15 13.07 -1.83
CA THR A 68 7.55 13.29 -3.16
C THR A 68 7.57 14.75 -3.62
N MET A 69 7.75 15.70 -2.70
CA MET A 69 7.63 17.13 -3.03
C MET A 69 8.92 17.79 -3.52
N GLY A 70 10.03 17.04 -3.62
CA GLY A 70 11.28 17.51 -4.22
C GLY A 70 11.78 18.85 -3.64
N GLU A 71 11.80 18.99 -2.32
CA GLU A 71 12.21 20.23 -1.69
C GLU A 71 13.66 20.55 -1.99
N SER A 72 13.91 21.78 -2.46
CA SER A 72 15.23 22.33 -2.50
C SER A 72 15.76 22.46 -1.07
N THR A 73 16.85 21.76 -0.77
CA THR A 73 17.56 21.84 0.52
C THR A 73 17.88 23.26 0.95
N PHE A 74 17.99 24.17 -0.02
CA PHE A 74 18.23 25.60 0.21
C PHE A 74 17.05 26.31 0.89
N HIS A 75 15.81 26.03 0.48
CA HIS A 75 14.62 26.64 1.10
C HIS A 75 14.33 26.08 2.50
N SER A 76 14.65 24.80 2.73
CA SER A 76 14.51 24.16 4.04
C SER A 76 15.54 24.74 5.04
N LEU A 77 16.77 25.02 4.56
CA LEU A 77 17.84 25.58 5.40
C LEU A 77 17.55 27.02 5.83
N LEU A 78 17.01 27.84 4.94
CA LEU A 78 16.75 29.27 5.19
C LEU A 78 15.38 29.58 5.83
N ARG A 79 14.52 28.56 6.05
CA ARG A 79 13.18 28.69 6.64
C ARG A 79 12.40 29.90 6.12
N THR A 80 12.33 30.02 4.79
CA THR A 80 11.67 31.14 4.13
C THR A 80 10.15 31.15 4.39
N PRO A 81 9.43 32.30 4.23
CA PRO A 81 7.98 32.33 4.33
C PRO A 81 7.28 31.30 3.42
N THR A 82 7.87 31.02 2.26
CA THR A 82 7.40 29.98 1.32
C THR A 82 7.52 28.57 1.91
N TYR A 83 8.54 28.30 2.69
CA TYR A 83 8.72 27.06 3.43
C TYR A 83 7.58 26.85 4.43
N TYR A 84 7.31 27.83 5.29
CA TYR A 84 6.23 27.72 6.29
C TYR A 84 4.85 27.56 5.66
N ARG A 85 4.59 28.24 4.53
CA ARG A 85 3.32 28.06 3.81
C ARG A 85 3.18 26.62 3.28
N LYS A 86 4.21 26.06 2.64
CA LYS A 86 4.20 24.68 2.15
C LYS A 86 4.04 23.67 3.27
N GLU A 87 4.72 23.89 4.39
CA GLU A 87 4.60 23.02 5.58
C GLU A 87 3.18 23.03 6.13
N ALA A 88 2.52 24.20 6.20
CA ALA A 88 1.12 24.30 6.58
C ALA A 88 0.19 23.58 5.61
N GLU A 89 0.37 23.76 4.30
CA GLU A 89 -0.40 23.04 3.25
C GLU A 89 -0.21 21.51 3.34
N MET A 90 1.02 21.05 3.61
CA MET A 90 1.31 19.63 3.80
C MET A 90 0.62 19.09 5.06
N ARG A 91 0.64 19.84 6.14
CA ARG A 91 -0.01 19.47 7.40
C ARG A 91 -1.53 19.35 7.22
N GLU A 92 -2.14 20.27 6.50
CA GLU A 92 -3.57 20.23 6.17
C GLU A 92 -3.91 18.96 5.37
N LYS A 93 -3.16 18.70 4.29
CA LYS A 93 -3.33 17.47 3.48
C LYS A 93 -3.10 16.20 4.28
N ALA A 94 -2.12 16.20 5.21
CA ALA A 94 -1.88 15.07 6.09
C ALA A 94 -3.09 14.80 7.01
N LEU A 95 -3.70 15.85 7.56
CA LEU A 95 -4.91 15.73 8.37
C LEU A 95 -6.12 15.25 7.56
N GLU A 96 -6.28 15.73 6.33
CA GLU A 96 -7.33 15.24 5.41
C GLU A 96 -7.16 13.73 5.12
N LEU A 97 -5.93 13.28 4.86
CA LEU A 97 -5.64 11.86 4.68
C LEU A 97 -5.96 11.06 5.95
N LEU A 98 -5.54 11.56 7.11
CA LEU A 98 -5.81 10.92 8.39
C LEU A 98 -7.31 10.81 8.67
N ALA A 99 -8.11 11.83 8.27
CA ALA A 99 -9.56 11.84 8.45
C ALA A 99 -10.26 10.72 7.65
N ILE A 100 -9.76 10.37 6.46
CA ILE A 100 -10.30 9.25 5.67
C ILE A 100 -10.20 7.92 6.44
N PHE A 101 -9.20 7.80 7.32
CA PHE A 101 -8.87 6.60 8.10
C PHE A 101 -9.28 6.72 9.58
N GLU A 102 -10.01 7.78 9.94
CA GLU A 102 -10.48 8.04 11.31
C GLU A 102 -9.33 8.19 12.33
N LEU A 103 -8.20 8.72 11.88
CA LEU A 103 -6.99 8.93 12.70
C LEU A 103 -6.72 10.41 13.01
N GLU A 104 -7.53 11.33 12.49
CA GLU A 104 -7.30 12.78 12.63
C GLU A 104 -7.32 13.26 14.08
N LYS A 105 -8.12 12.63 14.94
CA LYS A 105 -8.20 12.97 16.38
C LYS A 105 -7.00 12.49 17.18
N LYS A 106 -6.16 11.64 16.59
CA LYS A 106 -4.97 11.03 17.19
C LYS A 106 -3.67 11.53 16.54
N TYR A 107 -3.73 12.64 15.81
CA TYR A 107 -2.61 13.15 15.02
C TYR A 107 -1.32 13.37 15.82
N ASP A 108 -1.41 13.73 17.08
CA ASP A 108 -0.30 14.00 18.01
C ASP A 108 0.10 12.79 18.88
N VAL A 109 -0.62 11.67 18.77
CA VAL A 109 -0.31 10.43 19.50
C VAL A 109 0.92 9.77 18.87
N LEU A 110 1.83 9.22 19.68
CA LEU A 110 2.95 8.42 19.18
C LEU A 110 2.43 7.16 18.51
N ALA A 111 2.98 6.82 17.34
CA ALA A 111 2.52 5.69 16.54
C ALA A 111 2.55 4.34 17.30
N LYS A 112 3.51 4.15 18.22
CA LYS A 112 3.61 2.95 19.08
C LYS A 112 2.43 2.79 20.04
N ASN A 113 1.75 3.88 20.39
CA ASN A 113 0.63 3.90 21.35
C ASN A 113 -0.72 3.63 20.69
N LEU A 114 -0.77 3.52 19.37
CA LEU A 114 -1.98 3.14 18.66
C LEU A 114 -2.28 1.64 18.83
N PRO A 115 -3.57 1.23 18.89
CA PRO A 115 -3.97 -0.15 18.69
C PRO A 115 -3.47 -0.71 17.36
N TYR A 116 -3.31 -2.05 17.27
CA TYR A 116 -2.72 -2.70 16.09
C TYR A 116 -3.45 -2.35 14.78
N GLY A 117 -4.79 -2.39 14.75
CA GLY A 117 -5.58 -2.03 13.58
C GLY A 117 -5.37 -0.58 13.13
N GLU A 118 -5.22 0.35 14.09
CA GLU A 118 -4.93 1.76 13.78
C GLU A 118 -3.50 1.96 13.28
N GLN A 119 -2.53 1.20 13.80
CA GLN A 119 -1.16 1.19 13.25
C GLN A 119 -1.15 0.72 11.79
N ARG A 120 -1.93 -0.30 11.45
CA ARG A 120 -2.09 -0.78 10.08
C ARG A 120 -2.75 0.27 9.19
N ARG A 121 -3.80 0.95 9.67
CA ARG A 121 -4.43 2.08 8.95
C ARG A 121 -3.41 3.20 8.70
N LEU A 122 -2.61 3.57 9.71
CA LEU A 122 -1.55 4.59 9.56
C LEU A 122 -0.48 4.19 8.55
N GLU A 123 -0.09 2.91 8.48
CA GLU A 123 0.85 2.42 7.47
C GLU A 123 0.31 2.61 6.05
N ILE A 124 -0.99 2.35 5.84
CA ILE A 124 -1.66 2.58 4.55
C ILE A 124 -1.72 4.09 4.24
N VAL A 125 -2.09 4.93 5.20
CA VAL A 125 -2.07 6.40 5.05
C VAL A 125 -0.70 6.88 4.62
N ARG A 126 0.36 6.39 5.26
CA ARG A 126 1.73 6.75 4.92
C ARG A 126 2.10 6.33 3.49
N ALA A 127 1.66 5.17 3.03
CA ALA A 127 1.86 4.74 1.65
C ALA A 127 1.09 5.63 0.67
N LEU A 128 -0.16 6.01 0.97
CA LEU A 128 -0.97 6.92 0.16
C LEU A 128 -0.41 8.35 0.12
N ALA A 129 0.24 8.79 1.19
CA ALA A 129 0.88 10.11 1.26
C ALA A 129 1.99 10.31 0.22
N THR A 130 2.53 9.23 -0.36
CA THR A 130 3.45 9.30 -1.51
C THR A 130 2.75 9.53 -2.85
N ASN A 131 1.42 9.73 -2.85
CA ASN A 131 0.59 9.91 -4.05
C ASN A 131 0.81 8.82 -5.12
N PRO A 132 0.65 7.53 -4.76
CA PRO A 132 0.96 6.43 -5.65
C PRO A 132 -0.09 6.26 -6.74
N LYS A 133 0.31 5.65 -7.87
CA LYS A 133 -0.59 5.13 -8.91
C LYS A 133 -0.96 3.67 -8.66
N ILE A 134 -0.05 2.93 -8.00
CA ILE A 134 -0.23 1.53 -7.62
C ILE A 134 0.13 1.37 -6.14
N LEU A 135 -0.80 0.82 -5.37
CA LEU A 135 -0.61 0.50 -3.96
C LEU A 135 -0.57 -1.01 -3.76
N PHE A 136 0.55 -1.51 -3.25
CA PHE A 136 0.73 -2.91 -2.88
C PHE A 136 0.42 -3.11 -1.39
N LEU A 137 -0.55 -3.98 -1.09
CA LEU A 137 -0.94 -4.36 0.27
C LEU A 137 -0.55 -5.81 0.53
N ASP A 138 0.40 -6.02 1.44
CA ASP A 138 0.94 -7.35 1.80
C ASP A 138 0.28 -7.84 3.10
N GLU A 139 -0.69 -8.75 2.97
CA GLU A 139 -1.50 -9.32 4.05
C GLU A 139 -2.06 -8.24 5.01
N PRO A 140 -2.83 -7.26 4.50
CA PRO A 140 -3.26 -6.13 5.30
C PRO A 140 -4.24 -6.51 6.42
N ALA A 141 -4.95 -7.63 6.31
CA ALA A 141 -5.89 -8.11 7.33
C ALA A 141 -5.24 -9.04 8.37
N ALA A 142 -3.93 -9.34 8.25
CA ALA A 142 -3.27 -10.25 9.18
C ALA A 142 -3.40 -9.78 10.64
N GLY A 143 -3.93 -10.66 11.51
CA GLY A 143 -4.12 -10.39 12.94
C GLY A 143 -5.36 -9.53 13.28
N MET A 144 -6.22 -9.23 12.32
CA MET A 144 -7.50 -8.52 12.51
C MET A 144 -8.64 -9.49 12.84
N ASN A 145 -9.60 -9.03 13.63
CA ASN A 145 -10.85 -9.74 13.83
C ASN A 145 -11.80 -9.55 12.62
N PRO A 146 -12.89 -10.34 12.50
CA PRO A 146 -13.79 -10.24 11.34
C PRO A 146 -14.42 -8.85 11.12
N GLN A 147 -14.68 -8.10 12.18
CA GLN A 147 -15.22 -6.75 12.07
C GLN A 147 -14.16 -5.79 11.50
N GLU A 148 -12.94 -5.83 12.02
CA GLU A 148 -11.82 -5.02 11.52
C GLU A 148 -11.50 -5.35 10.07
N THR A 149 -11.57 -6.63 9.67
CA THR A 149 -11.40 -7.07 8.27
C THR A 149 -12.49 -6.48 7.37
N ALA A 150 -13.75 -6.46 7.81
CA ALA A 150 -14.84 -5.85 7.05
C ALA A 150 -14.66 -4.32 6.89
N GLU A 151 -14.25 -3.63 7.95
CA GLU A 151 -13.94 -2.20 7.90
C GLU A 151 -12.77 -1.91 6.94
N LEU A 152 -11.70 -2.71 7.01
CA LEU A 152 -10.57 -2.61 6.08
C LEU A 152 -10.99 -2.87 4.64
N THR A 153 -11.86 -3.85 4.40
CA THR A 153 -12.44 -4.17 3.09
C THR A 153 -13.15 -2.95 2.48
N ALA A 154 -14.01 -2.31 3.26
CA ALA A 154 -14.72 -1.09 2.85
C ALA A 154 -13.75 0.06 2.58
N LEU A 155 -12.72 0.20 3.42
CA LEU A 155 -11.69 1.22 3.29
C LEU A 155 -10.86 1.03 2.02
N ILE A 156 -10.43 -0.18 1.67
CA ILE A 156 -9.67 -0.46 0.44
C ILE A 156 -10.50 -0.08 -0.80
N ARG A 157 -11.78 -0.43 -0.84
CA ARG A 157 -12.68 -0.02 -1.94
C ARG A 157 -12.81 1.50 -2.05
N LYS A 158 -12.95 2.18 -0.91
CA LYS A 158 -13.01 3.65 -0.86
C LYS A 158 -11.73 4.27 -1.41
N ILE A 159 -10.56 3.79 -0.97
CA ILE A 159 -9.26 4.25 -1.45
C ILE A 159 -9.13 4.10 -2.96
N GLN A 160 -9.43 2.91 -3.49
CA GLN A 160 -9.37 2.62 -4.93
C GLN A 160 -10.20 3.63 -5.73
N LYS A 161 -11.43 3.91 -5.27
CA LYS A 161 -12.36 4.82 -5.94
C LYS A 161 -11.94 6.29 -5.82
N ASP A 162 -11.64 6.74 -4.59
CA ASP A 162 -11.42 8.16 -4.29
C ASP A 162 -10.06 8.63 -4.84
N PHE A 163 -9.03 7.80 -4.75
CA PHE A 163 -7.69 8.12 -5.25
C PHE A 163 -7.46 7.67 -6.70
N LYS A 164 -8.39 6.91 -7.30
CA LYS A 164 -8.27 6.37 -8.68
C LYS A 164 -6.97 5.61 -8.90
N ILE A 165 -6.55 4.82 -7.94
CA ILE A 165 -5.33 4.02 -7.95
C ILE A 165 -5.63 2.54 -8.20
N THR A 166 -4.63 1.83 -8.70
CA THR A 166 -4.66 0.37 -8.74
C THR A 166 -4.21 -0.17 -7.38
N VAL A 167 -5.00 -1.05 -6.78
CA VAL A 167 -4.60 -1.78 -5.57
C VAL A 167 -4.23 -3.22 -5.95
N VAL A 168 -3.05 -3.65 -5.56
CA VAL A 168 -2.58 -5.04 -5.70
C VAL A 168 -2.44 -5.63 -4.31
N LEU A 169 -3.13 -6.72 -4.05
CA LEU A 169 -3.31 -7.31 -2.74
C LEU A 169 -2.71 -8.73 -2.72
N ILE A 170 -1.92 -9.06 -1.69
CA ILE A 170 -1.63 -10.44 -1.31
C ILE A 170 -2.44 -10.73 -0.05
N GLU A 171 -3.28 -11.75 -0.11
CA GLU A 171 -4.11 -12.19 1.01
C GLU A 171 -4.41 -13.68 0.93
N HIS A 172 -4.69 -14.26 2.06
CA HIS A 172 -5.18 -15.63 2.21
C HIS A 172 -6.59 -15.66 2.83
N ASP A 173 -7.11 -14.52 3.29
CA ASP A 173 -8.51 -14.37 3.69
C ASP A 173 -9.39 -14.29 2.44
N MET A 174 -10.03 -15.42 2.11
CA MET A 174 -10.88 -15.53 0.92
C MET A 174 -12.08 -14.58 0.98
N SER A 175 -12.59 -14.27 2.18
CA SER A 175 -13.70 -13.32 2.33
C SER A 175 -13.30 -11.92 1.86
N LEU A 176 -12.13 -11.43 2.28
CA LEU A 176 -11.61 -10.15 1.83
C LEU A 176 -11.33 -10.17 0.33
N VAL A 177 -10.61 -11.20 -0.16
CA VAL A 177 -10.22 -11.31 -1.57
C VAL A 177 -11.44 -11.30 -2.49
N MET A 178 -12.45 -12.12 -2.22
CA MET A 178 -13.66 -12.22 -3.04
C MET A 178 -14.51 -10.94 -3.01
N ASN A 179 -14.43 -10.17 -1.93
CA ASN A 179 -15.17 -8.92 -1.81
C ASN A 179 -14.45 -7.71 -2.40
N VAL A 180 -13.11 -7.69 -2.48
CA VAL A 180 -12.33 -6.50 -2.90
C VAL A 180 -11.83 -6.61 -4.33
N CYS A 181 -11.39 -7.81 -4.75
CA CYS A 181 -10.67 -7.96 -5.99
C CYS A 181 -11.62 -8.05 -7.21
N GLU A 182 -11.28 -7.30 -8.26
CA GLU A 182 -11.93 -7.44 -9.58
C GLU A 182 -11.30 -8.59 -10.38
N ARG A 183 -10.02 -8.89 -10.13
CA ARG A 183 -9.27 -9.98 -10.76
C ARG A 183 -8.33 -10.63 -9.76
N ILE A 184 -8.27 -11.96 -9.80
CA ILE A 184 -7.46 -12.78 -8.90
C ILE A 184 -6.45 -13.59 -9.72
N TYR A 185 -5.22 -13.67 -9.22
CA TYR A 185 -4.17 -14.55 -9.72
C TYR A 185 -3.80 -15.52 -8.59
N VAL A 186 -4.08 -16.79 -8.80
CA VAL A 186 -3.80 -17.85 -7.82
C VAL A 186 -2.43 -18.43 -8.12
N LEU A 187 -1.53 -18.39 -7.15
CA LEU A 187 -0.18 -18.93 -7.25
C LEU A 187 -0.06 -20.16 -6.36
N GLU A 188 0.51 -21.23 -6.90
CA GLU A 188 0.87 -22.43 -6.17
C GLU A 188 2.35 -22.75 -6.41
N TYR A 189 3.15 -22.85 -5.36
CA TYR A 189 4.61 -23.06 -5.45
C TYR A 189 5.32 -22.12 -6.43
N GLY A 190 4.90 -20.85 -6.51
CA GLY A 190 5.47 -19.85 -7.41
C GLY A 190 5.02 -19.95 -8.88
N ARG A 191 4.12 -20.86 -9.21
CA ARG A 191 3.53 -21.00 -10.55
C ARG A 191 2.10 -20.49 -10.58
N LEU A 192 1.70 -19.91 -11.72
CA LEU A 192 0.34 -19.46 -11.91
C LEU A 192 -0.57 -20.70 -12.09
N LEU A 193 -1.43 -20.95 -11.08
CA LEU A 193 -2.41 -22.04 -11.11
C LEU A 193 -3.67 -21.62 -11.85
N ALA A 194 -4.21 -20.43 -11.56
CA ALA A 194 -5.41 -19.89 -12.17
C ALA A 194 -5.42 -18.36 -12.17
N LYS A 195 -6.21 -17.77 -13.05
CA LYS A 195 -6.53 -16.33 -13.05
C LYS A 195 -7.96 -16.13 -13.52
N GLY A 196 -8.66 -15.15 -12.95
CA GLY A 196 -10.04 -14.84 -13.33
C GLY A 196 -10.71 -13.85 -12.41
N THR A 197 -12.02 -13.69 -12.57
CA THR A 197 -12.87 -12.96 -11.62
C THR A 197 -13.06 -13.77 -10.33
N PRO A 198 -13.53 -13.17 -9.23
CA PRO A 198 -13.86 -13.91 -8.01
C PRO A 198 -14.76 -15.12 -8.27
N GLU A 199 -15.80 -14.97 -9.10
CA GLU A 199 -16.76 -16.04 -9.41
C GLU A 199 -16.13 -17.19 -10.19
N GLU A 200 -15.20 -16.87 -11.12
CA GLU A 200 -14.46 -17.87 -11.89
C GLU A 200 -13.50 -18.66 -11.00
N ILE A 201 -12.79 -17.95 -10.12
CA ILE A 201 -11.82 -18.56 -9.19
C ILE A 201 -12.52 -19.46 -8.18
N GLN A 202 -13.65 -19.02 -7.63
CA GLN A 202 -14.43 -19.79 -6.65
C GLN A 202 -14.93 -21.14 -7.23
N LYS A 203 -15.18 -21.19 -8.54
CA LYS A 203 -15.68 -22.39 -9.23
C LYS A 203 -14.56 -23.23 -9.90
N ASN A 204 -13.31 -22.78 -9.81
CA ASN A 204 -12.21 -23.44 -10.48
C ASN A 204 -11.80 -24.74 -9.75
N PRO A 205 -11.90 -25.93 -10.38
CA PRO A 205 -11.60 -27.20 -9.71
C PRO A 205 -10.15 -27.30 -9.19
N ALA A 206 -9.18 -26.72 -9.90
CA ALA A 206 -7.79 -26.73 -9.49
C ALA A 206 -7.58 -25.89 -8.23
N VAL A 207 -8.25 -24.74 -8.11
CA VAL A 207 -8.21 -23.87 -6.93
C VAL A 207 -8.90 -24.55 -5.76
N ILE A 208 -10.08 -25.15 -5.98
CA ILE A 208 -10.81 -25.90 -4.95
C ILE A 208 -9.93 -27.00 -4.36
N LYS A 209 -9.27 -27.78 -5.23
CA LYS A 209 -8.37 -28.88 -4.80
C LYS A 209 -7.17 -28.34 -4.00
N ALA A 210 -6.55 -27.24 -4.44
CA ALA A 210 -5.34 -26.70 -3.81
C ALA A 210 -5.60 -26.01 -2.46
N TYR A 211 -6.76 -25.36 -2.29
CA TYR A 211 -7.05 -24.51 -1.12
C TYR A 211 -8.16 -25.05 -0.20
N LEU A 212 -9.09 -25.84 -0.71
CA LEU A 212 -10.24 -26.35 0.05
C LEU A 212 -10.14 -27.83 0.37
N GLY A 213 -9.03 -28.50 -0.01
CA GLY A 213 -8.78 -29.92 0.33
C GLY A 213 -9.87 -30.83 -0.21
N GLY A 214 -10.10 -30.79 -1.52
CA GLY A 214 -10.94 -31.81 -2.19
C GLY A 214 -10.12 -33.10 -2.31
N ASP A 215 -10.53 -34.15 -1.57
CA ASP A 215 -10.07 -35.51 -1.77
C ASP A 215 -10.35 -36.01 -3.20
#